data_be4f595a0475fcb1ff0241ac40894639
#
_entry.id   be4f595a0475fcb1ff0241ac40894639
#
_cell.length_a   1.000
_cell.length_b   1.000
_cell.length_c   1.000
_cell.angle_alpha   90.00
_cell.angle_beta   90.00
_cell.angle_gamma   90.00
#
_symmetry.space_group_name_H-M   'P 1'
#
loop_
_entity.id
_entity.type
_entity.pdbx_description
1 polymer ?
#
loop_
_entity_poly.entity_id
_entity_poly.type
_entity_poly.pdbx_seq_one_letter_code
_entity_poly.pdbx_strand_id
1 'polypeptide(L)'
;KIEGVVRMEIRPTGLLDPEIVVKPTKGQVQDLISEINERVEKDERVLVTVMTIKFAEEVADYLDRNGIKAHYLHSEIDTLERTEIIKALRLGHIDVIVGINLLREGLDIPEVSLVAIFDADKQGFLRNERSLLQTIGRASRNQNGIVILYADSISPSMEAAMSQTTSRRI
;
A
#
# COMPACT_ATOMS: atom_id res chain seq x y z
N LYS A 1 16.39 9.43 12.63
CA LYS A 1 15.79 8.12 12.63
C LYS A 1 14.29 8.23 12.51
N ILE A 2 13.75 7.50 11.57
CA ILE A 2 12.31 7.55 11.34
C ILE A 2 11.69 6.27 11.86
N GLU A 3 10.94 6.40 12.90
CA GLU A 3 10.16 5.31 13.41
C GLU A 3 8.90 5.91 13.96
N GLY A 4 7.79 5.41 13.51
CA GLY A 4 6.56 5.92 14.04
C GLY A 4 5.43 5.01 13.72
N VAL A 5 4.63 4.75 14.72
CA VAL A 5 3.40 4.02 14.55
C VAL A 5 2.28 4.96 14.96
N VAL A 6 1.39 5.25 14.03
CA VAL A 6 0.23 6.07 14.32
C VAL A 6 -0.96 5.13 14.45
N ARG A 7 -1.46 4.98 15.65
CA ARG A 7 -2.57 4.08 15.89
C ARG A 7 -3.89 4.80 15.71
N MET A 8 -4.84 4.09 15.14
CA MET A 8 -6.14 4.64 14.79
C MET A 8 -7.21 4.13 15.74
N GLU A 9 -8.21 4.98 15.94
CA GLU A 9 -9.35 4.61 16.74
C GLU A 9 -10.54 4.29 15.83
N ILE A 10 -11.53 3.62 16.36
CA ILE A 10 -12.75 3.30 15.63
C ILE A 10 -13.48 4.60 15.28
N ARG A 11 -13.78 4.77 14.01
CA ARG A 11 -14.54 5.92 13.55
C ARG A 11 -16.02 5.75 13.86
N PRO A 12 -16.77 6.86 13.86
CA PRO A 12 -18.23 6.77 14.13
C PRO A 12 -18.97 5.81 13.22
N THR A 13 -18.42 5.52 12.03
CA THR A 13 -19.01 4.56 11.10
C THR A 13 -18.73 3.11 11.47
N GLY A 14 -17.94 2.87 12.51
CA GLY A 14 -17.55 1.52 12.90
C GLY A 14 -16.31 1.00 12.19
N LEU A 15 -15.76 1.77 11.25
CA LEU A 15 -14.54 1.41 10.56
C LEU A 15 -13.31 1.90 11.33
N LEU A 16 -12.22 1.17 11.20
CA LEU A 16 -10.94 1.58 11.79
C LEU A 16 -10.11 2.28 10.73
N ASP A 17 -9.47 3.40 11.11
CA ASP A 17 -8.43 3.95 10.26
C ASP A 17 -7.23 3.02 10.32
N PRO A 18 -6.45 2.90 9.22
CA PRO A 18 -5.30 2.01 9.24
C PRO A 18 -4.19 2.54 10.14
N GLU A 19 -3.42 1.62 10.66
CA GLU A 19 -2.22 1.94 11.41
C GLU A 19 -1.14 2.35 10.40
N ILE A 20 -0.40 3.42 10.68
CA ILE A 20 0.64 3.90 9.78
C ILE A 20 2.00 3.68 10.41
N VAL A 21 2.90 3.03 9.67
CA VAL A 21 4.26 2.74 10.13
C VAL A 21 5.24 3.32 9.11
N VAL A 22 6.23 4.06 9.59
CA VAL A 22 7.29 4.60 8.73
C VAL A 22 8.52 3.74 8.92
N LYS A 23 9.11 3.25 7.83
CA LYS A 23 10.30 2.41 7.87
C LYS A 23 11.35 2.95 6.91
N PRO A 24 12.64 2.70 7.18
CA PRO A 24 13.71 3.20 6.31
C PRO A 24 13.70 2.47 4.96
N THR A 25 14.28 3.13 3.95
CA THR A 25 14.36 2.52 2.62
C THR A 25 15.41 1.43 2.54
N LYS A 26 16.40 1.46 3.41
CA LYS A 26 17.42 0.43 3.40
C LYS A 26 16.81 -0.92 3.75
N GLY A 27 16.97 -1.90 2.87
CA GLY A 27 16.40 -3.21 3.07
C GLY A 27 14.89 -3.26 2.88
N GLN A 28 14.32 -2.26 2.21
CA GLN A 28 12.86 -2.15 2.10
C GLN A 28 12.22 -3.33 1.39
N VAL A 29 12.86 -3.85 0.35
CA VAL A 29 12.25 -4.97 -0.40
C VAL A 29 12.25 -6.23 0.45
N GLN A 30 13.34 -6.48 1.19
CA GLN A 30 13.38 -7.64 2.08
C GLN A 30 12.37 -7.52 3.20
N ASP A 31 12.24 -6.31 3.77
CA ASP A 31 11.23 -6.07 4.79
C ASP A 31 9.83 -6.29 4.24
N LEU A 32 9.58 -5.80 3.02
CA LEU A 32 8.29 -5.98 2.38
C LEU A 32 7.96 -7.46 2.20
N ILE A 33 8.93 -8.27 1.80
CA ILE A 33 8.70 -9.70 1.63
C ILE A 33 8.22 -10.34 2.94
N SER A 34 8.86 -9.99 4.06
CA SER A 34 8.44 -10.51 5.36
C SER A 34 7.01 -10.07 5.69
N GLU A 35 6.70 -8.80 5.44
CA GLU A 35 5.37 -8.28 5.72
C GLU A 35 4.31 -8.96 4.84
N ILE A 36 4.64 -9.18 3.57
CA ILE A 36 3.72 -9.86 2.66
C ILE A 36 3.44 -11.29 3.13
N ASN A 37 4.50 -12.01 3.52
CA ASN A 37 4.33 -13.40 3.93
C ASN A 37 3.42 -13.53 5.14
N GLU A 38 3.49 -12.57 6.08
CA GLU A 38 2.58 -12.57 7.21
C GLU A 38 1.12 -12.43 6.78
N ARG A 39 0.85 -11.58 5.79
CA ARG A 39 -0.52 -11.36 5.33
C ARG A 39 -1.03 -12.54 4.52
N VAL A 40 -0.17 -13.10 3.70
CA VAL A 40 -0.55 -14.27 2.89
C VAL A 40 -0.94 -15.44 3.78
N GLU A 41 -0.22 -15.63 4.88
CA GLU A 41 -0.57 -16.70 5.83
C GLU A 41 -1.95 -16.51 6.45
N LYS A 42 -2.40 -15.26 6.53
CA LYS A 42 -3.73 -14.93 7.07
C LYS A 42 -4.78 -14.80 5.98
N ASP A 43 -4.43 -15.18 4.76
CA ASP A 43 -5.31 -15.06 3.59
C ASP A 43 -5.71 -13.60 3.33
N GLU A 44 -4.78 -12.68 3.56
CA GLU A 44 -4.96 -11.26 3.29
C GLU A 44 -4.15 -10.86 2.07
N ARG A 45 -4.39 -9.66 1.56
CA ARG A 45 -3.80 -9.20 0.31
C ARG A 45 -3.03 -7.91 0.53
N VAL A 46 -2.15 -7.59 -0.44
CA VAL A 46 -1.24 -6.46 -0.31
C VAL A 46 -1.26 -5.62 -1.58
N LEU A 47 -1.25 -4.30 -1.40
CA LEU A 47 -1.05 -3.36 -2.49
C LEU A 47 0.29 -2.66 -2.28
N VAL A 48 1.05 -2.49 -3.36
CA VAL A 48 2.35 -1.82 -3.32
C VAL A 48 2.37 -0.72 -4.36
N THR A 49 2.75 0.48 -3.97
CA THR A 49 2.88 1.58 -4.93
C THR A 49 4.32 2.06 -5.00
N VAL A 50 4.79 2.28 -6.22
CA VAL A 50 6.15 2.74 -6.50
C VAL A 50 6.08 3.94 -7.42
N MET A 51 7.23 4.56 -7.69
CA MET A 51 7.27 5.81 -8.45
C MET A 51 7.48 5.64 -9.95
N THR A 52 8.08 4.52 -10.38
CA THR A 52 8.41 4.33 -11.79
C THR A 52 7.98 2.97 -12.30
N ILE A 53 7.70 2.91 -13.61
CA ILE A 53 7.32 1.65 -14.27
C ILE A 53 8.43 0.62 -14.11
N LYS A 54 9.67 1.05 -14.32
CA LYS A 54 10.80 0.12 -14.23
C LYS A 54 10.89 -0.51 -12.84
N PHE A 55 10.74 0.31 -11.80
CA PHE A 55 10.81 -0.22 -10.44
C PHE A 55 9.61 -1.12 -10.13
N ALA A 56 8.44 -0.78 -10.66
CA ALA A 56 7.25 -1.62 -10.49
C ALA A 56 7.49 -3.02 -11.06
N GLU A 57 8.05 -3.07 -12.27
CA GLU A 57 8.35 -4.35 -12.90
C GLU A 57 9.41 -5.12 -12.12
N GLU A 58 10.45 -4.43 -11.65
CA GLU A 58 11.50 -5.07 -10.87
C GLU A 58 10.97 -5.64 -9.56
N VAL A 59 10.13 -4.88 -8.87
CA VAL A 59 9.56 -5.34 -7.61
C VAL A 59 8.65 -6.56 -7.83
N ALA A 60 7.77 -6.47 -8.82
CA ALA A 60 6.86 -7.58 -9.10
C ALA A 60 7.64 -8.84 -9.47
N ASP A 61 8.68 -8.71 -10.29
CA ASP A 61 9.49 -9.84 -10.70
C ASP A 61 10.26 -10.43 -9.50
N TYR A 62 10.81 -9.57 -8.67
CA TYR A 62 11.56 -10.03 -7.50
C TYR A 62 10.66 -10.77 -6.51
N LEU A 63 9.45 -10.26 -6.30
CA LEU A 63 8.50 -10.93 -5.44
C LEU A 63 8.11 -12.30 -6.02
N ASP A 64 7.89 -12.35 -7.32
CA ASP A 64 7.53 -13.59 -7.99
C ASP A 64 8.64 -14.64 -7.84
N ARG A 65 9.90 -14.23 -7.97
CA ARG A 65 11.04 -15.14 -7.78
C ARG A 65 11.15 -15.65 -6.35
N ASN A 66 10.57 -14.94 -5.41
CA ASN A 66 10.58 -15.36 -4.01
C ASN A 66 9.31 -16.11 -3.62
N GLY A 67 8.57 -16.59 -4.60
CA GLY A 67 7.40 -17.42 -4.36
C GLY A 67 6.15 -16.67 -4.00
N ILE A 68 6.14 -15.36 -4.17
CA ILE A 68 4.97 -14.52 -3.90
C ILE A 68 4.23 -14.27 -5.20
N LYS A 69 2.93 -14.50 -5.19
CA LYS A 69 2.10 -14.29 -6.38
C LYS A 69 1.81 -12.81 -6.56
N ALA A 70 2.73 -12.11 -7.20
CA ALA A 70 2.65 -10.68 -7.42
C ALA A 70 2.41 -10.34 -8.88
N HIS A 71 1.68 -9.27 -9.12
CA HIS A 71 1.37 -8.83 -10.48
C HIS A 71 1.50 -7.31 -10.58
N TYR A 72 2.15 -6.84 -11.64
CA TYR A 72 2.22 -5.39 -11.90
C TYR A 72 0.95 -5.00 -12.66
N LEU A 73 0.19 -4.09 -12.09
CA LEU A 73 -1.03 -3.60 -12.73
C LEU A 73 -0.67 -2.43 -13.63
N HIS A 74 -0.60 -2.72 -14.92
CA HIS A 74 -0.21 -1.75 -15.94
C HIS A 74 -1.35 -0.78 -16.20
N SER A 75 -1.03 0.52 -16.28
CA SER A 75 -2.06 1.53 -16.45
C SER A 75 -2.73 1.48 -17.84
N GLU A 76 -2.07 0.84 -18.81
CA GLU A 76 -2.57 0.78 -20.18
C GLU A 76 -3.32 -0.49 -20.52
N ILE A 77 -3.49 -1.40 -19.57
CA ILE A 77 -4.29 -2.60 -19.84
C ILE A 77 -5.76 -2.21 -19.96
N ASP A 78 -6.51 -3.01 -20.72
CA ASP A 78 -7.92 -2.68 -20.89
C ASP A 78 -8.73 -2.97 -19.62
N THR A 79 -9.96 -2.49 -19.62
CA THR A 79 -10.83 -2.59 -18.44
C THR A 79 -11.13 -4.03 -18.06
N LEU A 80 -11.33 -4.88 -19.06
CA LEU A 80 -11.66 -6.28 -18.79
C LEU A 80 -10.50 -7.00 -18.11
N GLU A 81 -9.30 -6.84 -18.66
CA GLU A 81 -8.12 -7.46 -18.07
C GLU A 81 -7.87 -6.96 -16.66
N ARG A 82 -8.03 -5.65 -16.43
CA ARG A 82 -7.88 -5.06 -15.10
C ARG A 82 -8.87 -5.67 -14.12
N THR A 83 -10.11 -5.83 -14.54
CA THR A 83 -11.15 -6.42 -13.71
C THR A 83 -10.79 -7.85 -13.33
N GLU A 84 -10.22 -8.60 -14.26
CA GLU A 84 -9.85 -9.97 -13.98
C GLU A 84 -8.66 -10.06 -13.00
N ILE A 85 -7.71 -9.14 -13.12
CA ILE A 85 -6.58 -9.09 -12.20
C ILE A 85 -7.06 -8.78 -10.79
N ILE A 86 -7.96 -7.81 -10.65
CA ILE A 86 -8.51 -7.45 -9.34
C ILE A 86 -9.31 -8.62 -8.76
N LYS A 87 -10.07 -9.29 -9.59
CA LYS A 87 -10.82 -10.48 -9.16
C LYS A 87 -9.87 -11.58 -8.69
N ALA A 88 -8.78 -11.79 -9.42
CA ALA A 88 -7.80 -12.79 -9.04
C ALA A 88 -7.16 -12.46 -7.69
N LEU A 89 -6.93 -11.18 -7.43
CA LEU A 89 -6.42 -10.75 -6.13
C LEU A 89 -7.42 -11.09 -5.03
N ARG A 90 -8.68 -10.76 -5.23
CA ARG A 90 -9.70 -10.99 -4.21
C ARG A 90 -9.89 -12.49 -3.94
N LEU A 91 -9.73 -13.32 -4.97
CA LEU A 91 -9.90 -14.76 -4.81
C LEU A 91 -8.64 -15.47 -4.28
N GLY A 92 -7.53 -14.75 -4.17
CA GLY A 92 -6.29 -15.34 -3.66
C GLY A 92 -5.44 -15.99 -4.73
N HIS A 93 -5.79 -15.84 -6.00
CA HIS A 93 -4.94 -16.33 -7.09
C HIS A 93 -3.72 -15.43 -7.27
N ILE A 94 -3.82 -14.18 -6.83
CA ILE A 94 -2.73 -13.22 -6.74
C ILE A 94 -2.77 -12.69 -5.32
N ASP A 95 -1.60 -12.50 -4.73
CA ASP A 95 -1.52 -12.00 -3.35
C ASP A 95 -1.14 -10.53 -3.27
N VAL A 96 -0.44 -10.03 -4.28
CA VAL A 96 0.09 -8.66 -4.29
C VAL A 96 -0.15 -8.02 -5.64
N ILE A 97 -0.62 -6.78 -5.63
CA ILE A 97 -0.63 -5.95 -6.83
C ILE A 97 0.36 -4.81 -6.62
N VAL A 98 1.24 -4.62 -7.60
CA VAL A 98 2.20 -3.52 -7.62
C VAL A 98 1.73 -2.53 -8.67
N GLY A 99 1.70 -1.25 -8.34
CA GLY A 99 1.27 -0.23 -9.29
C GLY A 99 1.93 1.11 -9.02
N ILE A 100 1.73 2.03 -9.94
CA ILE A 100 2.26 3.39 -9.82
C ILE A 100 1.23 4.31 -9.21
N ASN A 101 0.02 4.25 -9.70
CA ASN A 101 -1.06 5.10 -9.21
C ASN A 101 -2.27 4.24 -8.89
N LEU A 102 -2.34 3.79 -7.65
CA LEU A 102 -3.41 2.91 -7.21
C LEU A 102 -4.77 3.63 -7.12
N LEU A 103 -4.75 4.96 -7.16
CA LEU A 103 -5.97 5.75 -7.06
C LEU A 103 -6.88 5.55 -8.27
N ARG A 104 -6.29 5.31 -9.44
CA ARG A 104 -7.02 5.15 -10.69
C ARG A 104 -7.52 3.74 -10.93
N GLU A 105 -7.09 2.81 -10.09
CA GLU A 105 -7.31 1.39 -10.37
C GLU A 105 -8.55 0.81 -9.70
N GLY A 106 -9.27 1.63 -8.92
CA GLY A 106 -10.49 1.15 -8.25
C GLY A 106 -10.21 0.06 -7.24
N LEU A 107 -9.07 0.17 -6.55
CA LEU A 107 -8.59 -0.88 -5.66
C LEU A 107 -9.09 -0.69 -4.22
N ASP A 108 -10.38 -0.50 -4.06
CA ASP A 108 -11.02 -0.38 -2.75
C ASP A 108 -11.46 -1.79 -2.32
N ILE A 109 -10.51 -2.58 -1.89
CA ILE A 109 -10.66 -4.02 -1.72
C ILE A 109 -10.61 -4.41 -0.24
N PRO A 110 -11.70 -4.97 0.31
CA PRO A 110 -11.73 -5.32 1.73
C PRO A 110 -10.67 -6.34 2.16
N GLU A 111 -10.24 -7.20 1.26
CA GLU A 111 -9.24 -8.21 1.58
C GLU A 111 -7.84 -7.65 1.76
N VAL A 112 -7.61 -6.40 1.34
CA VAL A 112 -6.30 -5.76 1.46
C VAL A 112 -6.08 -5.29 2.88
N SER A 113 -5.06 -5.84 3.53
CA SER A 113 -4.70 -5.47 4.89
C SER A 113 -3.38 -4.71 4.96
N LEU A 114 -2.63 -4.64 3.87
CA LEU A 114 -1.36 -3.92 3.84
C LEU A 114 -1.25 -3.10 2.56
N VAL A 115 -0.93 -1.83 2.73
CA VAL A 115 -0.56 -0.96 1.61
C VAL A 115 0.86 -0.49 1.88
N ALA A 116 1.77 -0.77 0.95
CA ALA A 116 3.17 -0.36 1.07
C ALA A 116 3.44 0.75 0.06
N ILE A 117 3.99 1.85 0.54
CA ILE A 117 4.29 3.01 -0.29
C ILE A 117 5.80 3.21 -0.30
N PHE A 118 6.44 2.96 -1.44
CA PHE A 118 7.88 3.16 -1.58
C PHE A 118 8.16 4.62 -1.90
N ASP A 119 9.30 5.11 -1.42
CA ASP A 119 9.72 6.50 -1.66
C ASP A 119 8.64 7.50 -1.23
N ALA A 120 8.06 7.25 -0.06
CA ALA A 120 6.95 8.07 0.42
C ALA A 120 7.36 9.52 0.67
N ASP A 121 8.65 9.77 0.92
CA ASP A 121 9.17 11.11 1.20
C ASP A 121 9.60 11.86 -0.04
N LYS A 122 9.51 11.24 -1.23
CA LYS A 122 9.88 11.93 -2.46
C LYS A 122 8.80 12.93 -2.84
N GLN A 123 9.18 13.94 -3.62
CA GLN A 123 8.24 14.95 -4.06
C GLN A 123 7.61 14.54 -5.39
N GLY A 124 6.38 15.00 -5.62
CA GLY A 124 5.69 14.72 -6.85
C GLY A 124 4.21 14.51 -6.62
N PHE A 125 3.44 14.45 -7.70
CA PHE A 125 1.99 14.36 -7.60
C PHE A 125 1.51 13.03 -6.98
N LEU A 126 2.34 12.00 -7.02
CA LEU A 126 2.00 10.71 -6.42
C LEU A 126 2.32 10.65 -4.92
N ARG A 127 3.03 11.64 -4.41
CA ARG A 127 3.47 11.68 -3.01
C ARG A 127 3.10 12.97 -2.31
N ASN A 128 2.13 13.73 -2.87
CA ASN A 128 1.61 14.89 -2.17
C ASN A 128 0.62 14.43 -1.10
N GLU A 129 0.19 15.35 -0.26
CA GLU A 129 -0.69 15.03 0.86
C GLU A 129 -1.95 14.30 0.40
N ARG A 130 -2.60 14.82 -0.64
CA ARG A 130 -3.85 14.24 -1.12
C ARG A 130 -3.65 12.82 -1.64
N SER A 131 -2.60 12.60 -2.42
CA SER A 131 -2.32 11.28 -2.97
C SER A 131 -2.00 10.29 -1.86
N LEU A 132 -1.23 10.71 -0.87
CA LEU A 132 -0.90 9.84 0.26
C LEU A 132 -2.15 9.49 1.05
N LEU A 133 -3.00 10.47 1.33
CA LEU A 133 -4.25 10.23 2.07
C LEU A 133 -5.14 9.23 1.34
N GLN A 134 -5.30 9.40 0.03
CA GLN A 134 -6.15 8.51 -0.76
C GLN A 134 -5.56 7.11 -0.82
N THR A 135 -4.24 7.01 -0.93
CA THR A 135 -3.58 5.70 -0.95
C THR A 135 -3.69 5.02 0.41
N ILE A 136 -3.51 5.77 1.48
CA ILE A 136 -3.69 5.24 2.84
C ILE A 136 -5.11 4.70 2.99
N GLY A 137 -6.08 5.37 2.40
CA GLY A 137 -7.47 4.96 2.49
C GLY A 137 -7.74 3.60 1.87
N ARG A 138 -6.85 3.10 1.01
CA ARG A 138 -7.04 1.77 0.43
C ARG A 138 -6.95 0.65 1.45
N ALA A 139 -6.35 0.91 2.60
CA ALA A 139 -6.27 -0.07 3.67
C ALA A 139 -7.40 0.06 4.70
N SER A 140 -8.28 1.04 4.55
CA SER A 140 -9.28 1.33 5.59
C SER A 140 -10.47 0.37 5.59
N ARG A 141 -10.63 -0.43 4.53
CA ARG A 141 -11.72 -1.40 4.46
C ARG A 141 -11.46 -2.65 5.28
N ASN A 142 -10.20 -2.85 5.69
CA ASN A 142 -9.83 -4.02 6.47
C ASN A 142 -9.56 -3.58 7.90
N GLN A 143 -10.19 -4.24 8.87
CA GLN A 143 -10.00 -3.88 10.27
C GLN A 143 -8.58 -4.09 10.76
N ASN A 144 -7.79 -4.89 10.05
CA ASN A 144 -6.38 -5.10 10.34
C ASN A 144 -5.49 -4.28 9.44
N GLY A 145 -6.03 -3.23 8.83
CA GLY A 145 -5.31 -2.43 7.83
C GLY A 145 -4.09 -1.74 8.38
N ILE A 146 -2.98 -1.89 7.66
CA ILE A 146 -1.71 -1.26 7.99
C ILE A 146 -1.15 -0.62 6.73
N VAL A 147 -0.58 0.57 6.87
CA VAL A 147 0.12 1.24 5.77
C VAL A 147 1.57 1.42 6.19
N ILE A 148 2.48 0.96 5.34
CA ILE A 148 3.90 1.15 5.56
C ILE A 148 4.41 2.21 4.59
N LEU A 149 5.01 3.26 5.14
CA LEU A 149 5.64 4.31 4.35
C LEU A 149 7.14 4.09 4.40
N TYR A 150 7.72 3.63 3.29
CA TYR A 150 9.17 3.45 3.21
C TYR A 150 9.80 4.77 2.84
N ALA A 151 10.51 5.36 3.78
CA ALA A 151 11.06 6.70 3.62
C ALA A 151 12.23 6.90 4.57
N ASP A 152 13.18 7.75 4.17
CA ASP A 152 14.32 8.06 5.02
C ASP A 152 14.13 9.35 5.79
N SER A 153 13.09 10.10 5.48
CA SER A 153 12.72 11.31 6.21
C SER A 153 11.20 11.45 6.18
N ILE A 154 10.68 12.32 7.03
CA ILE A 154 9.24 12.61 6.99
C ILE A 154 9.06 13.93 6.26
N SER A 155 8.53 13.86 5.04
CA SER A 155 8.28 15.04 4.23
C SER A 155 7.09 15.81 4.79
N PRO A 156 6.94 17.10 4.41
CA PRO A 156 5.74 17.85 4.81
C PRO A 156 4.45 17.17 4.36
N SER A 157 4.45 16.56 3.18
CA SER A 157 3.27 15.86 2.69
C SER A 157 2.95 14.63 3.54
N MET A 158 3.98 13.88 3.93
CA MET A 158 3.79 12.73 4.83
C MET A 158 3.24 13.19 6.18
N GLU A 159 3.84 14.23 6.74
CA GLU A 159 3.40 14.73 8.04
C GLU A 159 1.95 15.19 7.99
N ALA A 160 1.57 15.91 6.95
CA ALA A 160 0.21 16.38 6.80
C ALA A 160 -0.78 15.22 6.65
N ALA A 161 -0.43 14.22 5.84
CA ALA A 161 -1.30 13.06 5.63
C ALA A 161 -1.45 12.25 6.91
N MET A 162 -0.35 12.05 7.62
CA MET A 162 -0.38 11.29 8.87
C MET A 162 -1.18 12.03 9.94
N SER A 163 -1.02 13.35 10.01
CA SER A 163 -1.76 14.17 10.98
C SER A 163 -3.25 14.13 10.71
N GLN A 164 -3.66 14.24 9.45
CA GLN A 164 -5.07 14.20 9.11
C GLN A 164 -5.70 12.85 9.44
N THR A 165 -4.96 11.79 9.16
CA THR A 165 -5.44 10.45 9.49
C THR A 165 -5.62 10.31 10.99
N THR A 166 -4.66 10.81 11.76
CA THR A 166 -4.72 10.76 13.21
C THR A 166 -5.88 11.62 13.74
N SER A 167 -6.10 12.80 13.14
CA SER A 167 -7.14 13.73 13.58
C SER A 167 -8.53 13.13 13.49
N ARG A 168 -8.77 12.23 12.56
CA ARG A 168 -10.08 11.60 12.38
C ARG A 168 -10.48 10.71 13.54
N ARG A 169 -9.55 10.49 14.46
CA ARG A 169 -9.79 9.62 15.61
C ARG A 169 -10.60 10.29 16.72
N ILE A 170 -10.71 11.60 16.67
CA ILE A 170 -11.37 12.38 17.72
C ILE A 170 -12.86 12.40 17.55
#